data_bb5b1d0a336968779782c7a0a1f5fc4f
#
_entry.id   bb5b1d0a336968779782c7a0a1f5fc4f
#
_cell.length_a   1.000
_cell.length_b   1.000
_cell.length_c   1.000
_cell.angle_alpha   90.00
_cell.angle_beta   90.00
_cell.angle_gamma   90.00
#
_symmetry.space_group_name_H-M   'P 1'
#
loop_
_entity.id
_entity.type
_entity.pdbx_description
1 polymer ?
#
loop_
_entity_poly.entity_id
_entity_poly.type
_entity_poly.pdbx_seq_one_letter_code
_entity_poly.pdbx_strand_id
1 'polypeptide(L)'
;MRRKSAYILFLAVLALLVIGIVMLFSTSAYARDSHGDVYFFIKRQAIWIGVGLVACIFAALMNYQFWQKTWWLWFAVALATLALCYIPHIGMRINGSRRWIGYGPITFQPSEFAKIATIFFLAAWFARREKPDGNVLSEFIIPLAIISVPAALVLGEVDLGTTALIGTTAFVVMFIAGTNPLWLGGLAVAGLGGLLVVATQISERMGRLSAFLHPQNYKDDAGLQQMQALIAWGSGGMDGLGLGNGRQKMLYLPYAHTDFIFPIIGEELGLRFSLLVVFLFVVIIVCGIMIALHARDRFGLLLGCGIVSLLALQAAVNIGVTTSLLPNKGLPLPFISYGGSNLAACMFAIGVLVNIYRQGILEPPPVKRATMNAKVTPRL
;
A
#
# COMPACT_ATOMS: atom_id res chain seq x y z
N MET A 1 -14.09 14.46 19.04
CA MET A 1 -13.40 13.36 18.34
C MET A 1 -12.56 13.85 17.15
N ARG A 2 -13.04 14.78 16.31
CA ARG A 2 -12.31 15.28 15.10
C ARG A 2 -10.85 15.69 15.33
N ARG A 3 -10.56 16.54 16.32
CA ARG A 3 -9.17 17.01 16.55
C ARG A 3 -8.20 15.93 17.00
N LYS A 4 -8.69 14.84 17.57
CA LYS A 4 -7.86 13.74 18.07
C LYS A 4 -7.44 12.74 16.99
N SER A 5 -8.24 12.59 15.89
CA SER A 5 -7.97 11.57 14.86
C SER A 5 -6.62 11.75 14.15
N ALA A 6 -6.23 13.00 13.82
CA ALA A 6 -4.94 13.23 13.18
C ALA A 6 -3.76 12.99 14.12
N TYR A 7 -3.88 13.34 15.40
CA TYR A 7 -2.83 13.05 16.40
C TYR A 7 -2.69 11.56 16.64
N ILE A 8 -3.81 10.84 16.75
CA ILE A 8 -3.80 9.38 16.93
C ILE A 8 -3.21 8.70 15.68
N LEU A 9 -3.58 9.14 14.48
CA LEU A 9 -2.98 8.68 13.23
C LEU A 9 -1.46 8.86 13.24
N PHE A 10 -1.01 10.07 13.58
CA PHE A 10 0.43 10.38 13.63
C PHE A 10 1.17 9.51 14.65
N LEU A 11 0.63 9.35 15.85
CA LEU A 11 1.22 8.50 16.89
C LEU A 11 1.28 7.04 16.47
N ALA A 12 0.24 6.52 15.82
CA ALA A 12 0.23 5.14 15.31
C ALA A 12 1.30 4.93 14.21
N VAL A 13 1.43 5.87 13.27
CA VAL A 13 2.47 5.83 12.23
C VAL A 13 3.86 5.92 12.86
N LEU A 14 4.07 6.83 13.81
CA LEU A 14 5.33 6.97 14.51
C LEU A 14 5.71 5.69 15.27
N ALA A 15 4.73 5.06 15.94
CA ALA A 15 4.95 3.79 16.63
C ALA A 15 5.37 2.67 15.65
N LEU A 16 4.72 2.55 14.48
CA LEU A 16 5.11 1.57 13.45
C LEU A 16 6.50 1.86 12.90
N LEU A 17 6.87 3.12 12.68
CA LEU A 17 8.21 3.50 12.23
C LEU A 17 9.30 3.12 13.26
N VAL A 18 9.04 3.37 14.54
CA VAL A 18 9.97 2.99 15.63
C VAL A 18 10.13 1.48 15.68
N ILE A 19 9.02 0.73 15.63
CA ILE A 19 9.05 -0.74 15.56
C ILE A 19 9.86 -1.20 14.34
N GLY A 20 9.64 -0.60 13.18
CA GLY A 20 10.36 -0.92 11.95
C GLY A 20 11.87 -0.71 12.09
N ILE A 21 12.31 0.41 12.67
CA ILE A 21 13.74 0.70 12.90
C ILE A 21 14.36 -0.32 13.85
N VAL A 22 13.68 -0.63 14.97
CA VAL A 22 14.16 -1.60 15.97
C VAL A 22 14.31 -2.99 15.35
N MET A 23 13.30 -3.44 14.62
CA MET A 23 13.32 -4.76 13.96
C MET A 23 14.31 -4.83 12.79
N LEU A 24 14.47 -3.73 12.07
CA LEU A 24 15.49 -3.65 11.03
C LEU A 24 16.90 -3.74 11.62
N PHE A 25 17.13 -3.13 12.79
CA PHE A 25 18.39 -3.29 13.51
C PHE A 25 18.65 -4.74 13.88
N SER A 26 17.64 -5.45 14.39
CA SER A 26 17.74 -6.87 14.74
C SER A 26 18.04 -7.76 13.53
N THR A 27 17.47 -7.46 12.35
CA THR A 27 17.62 -8.29 11.14
C THR A 27 18.81 -7.92 10.28
N SER A 28 19.31 -6.67 10.36
CA SER A 28 20.37 -6.14 9.49
C SER A 28 21.70 -6.88 9.65
N ALA A 29 22.02 -7.31 10.86
CA ALA A 29 23.28 -7.99 11.18
C ALA A 29 23.49 -9.30 10.40
N TYR A 30 22.40 -9.96 10.00
CA TYR A 30 22.43 -11.28 9.35
C TYR A 30 22.04 -11.24 7.87
N ALA A 31 21.76 -10.07 7.32
CA ALA A 31 21.38 -9.96 5.91
C ALA A 31 22.59 -10.14 4.99
N ARG A 32 22.46 -11.03 3.97
CA ARG A 32 23.55 -11.36 3.01
C ARG A 32 24.07 -10.14 2.27
N ASP A 33 23.20 -9.17 1.98
CA ASP A 33 23.52 -7.98 1.18
C ASP A 33 24.14 -6.85 2.02
N SER A 34 24.41 -7.07 3.32
CA SER A 34 24.98 -6.07 4.22
C SER A 34 26.49 -5.83 3.99
N HIS A 35 27.14 -6.65 3.16
CA HIS A 35 28.59 -6.59 2.91
C HIS A 35 29.45 -6.55 4.20
N GLY A 36 28.92 -7.11 5.31
CA GLY A 36 29.56 -7.08 6.63
C GLY A 36 29.32 -5.80 7.45
N ASP A 37 28.59 -4.80 6.91
CA ASP A 37 28.19 -3.61 7.68
C ASP A 37 26.81 -3.82 8.32
N VAL A 38 26.79 -4.05 9.64
CA VAL A 38 25.55 -4.24 10.42
C VAL A 38 24.60 -3.04 10.28
N TYR A 39 25.12 -1.85 10.03
CA TYR A 39 24.34 -0.62 9.90
C TYR A 39 23.94 -0.29 8.46
N PHE A 40 24.26 -1.13 7.48
CA PHE A 40 24.01 -0.86 6.06
C PHE A 40 22.56 -0.52 5.76
N PHE A 41 21.62 -1.38 6.17
CA PHE A 41 20.18 -1.17 5.92
C PHE A 41 19.62 -0.04 6.75
N ILE A 42 20.10 0.16 7.98
CA ILE A 42 19.67 1.25 8.86
C ILE A 42 20.05 2.61 8.29
N LYS A 43 21.29 2.77 7.83
CA LYS A 43 21.76 4.01 7.20
C LYS A 43 20.89 4.38 5.99
N ARG A 44 20.59 3.40 5.13
CA ARG A 44 19.72 3.59 3.97
C ARG A 44 18.27 3.90 4.37
N GLN A 45 17.74 3.19 5.36
CA GLN A 45 16.39 3.43 5.86
C GLN A 45 16.27 4.83 6.49
N ALA A 46 17.28 5.29 7.22
CA ALA A 46 17.31 6.64 7.79
C ALA A 46 17.28 7.74 6.71
N ILE A 47 18.01 7.55 5.60
CA ILE A 47 17.92 8.46 4.45
C ILE A 47 16.48 8.48 3.89
N TRP A 48 15.88 7.32 3.71
CA TRP A 48 14.51 7.21 3.19
C TRP A 48 13.45 7.74 4.16
N ILE A 49 13.66 7.62 5.47
CA ILE A 49 12.82 8.29 6.49
C ILE A 49 12.91 9.80 6.31
N GLY A 50 14.12 10.35 6.12
CA GLY A 50 14.31 11.77 5.84
C GLY A 50 13.58 12.23 4.57
N VAL A 51 13.74 11.50 3.47
CA VAL A 51 13.03 11.75 2.20
C VAL A 51 11.51 11.66 2.39
N GLY A 52 11.03 10.61 3.07
CA GLY A 52 9.63 10.40 3.37
C GLY A 52 9.04 11.50 4.27
N LEU A 53 9.80 11.97 5.26
CA LEU A 53 9.39 13.08 6.12
C LEU A 53 9.22 14.39 5.32
N VAL A 54 10.19 14.71 4.46
CA VAL A 54 10.08 15.87 3.55
C VAL A 54 8.86 15.73 2.64
N ALA A 55 8.65 14.55 2.04
CA ALA A 55 7.49 14.28 1.20
C ALA A 55 6.16 14.38 1.98
N CYS A 56 6.13 13.89 3.23
CA CYS A 56 4.97 13.99 4.12
C CYS A 56 4.64 15.45 4.46
N ILE A 57 5.64 16.23 4.86
CA ILE A 57 5.48 17.66 5.18
C ILE A 57 5.02 18.43 3.94
N PHE A 58 5.65 18.20 2.80
CA PHE A 58 5.24 18.80 1.54
C PHE A 58 3.76 18.52 1.22
N ALA A 59 3.35 17.25 1.28
CA ALA A 59 1.97 16.85 1.03
C ALA A 59 0.99 17.41 2.08
N ALA A 60 1.39 17.52 3.35
CA ALA A 60 0.57 18.08 4.42
C ALA A 60 0.38 19.59 4.30
N LEU A 61 1.35 20.31 3.74
CA LEU A 61 1.28 21.76 3.55
C LEU A 61 0.60 22.17 2.23
N MET A 62 0.79 21.38 1.18
CA MET A 62 0.25 21.65 -0.16
C MET A 62 -1.28 21.42 -0.16
N ASN A 63 -2.05 22.35 -0.74
CA ASN A 63 -3.49 22.16 -0.87
C ASN A 63 -3.80 20.91 -1.72
N TYR A 64 -4.60 19.96 -1.18
CA TYR A 64 -4.91 18.73 -1.90
C TYR A 64 -5.67 18.95 -3.23
N GLN A 65 -6.33 20.10 -3.40
CA GLN A 65 -6.95 20.49 -4.68
C GLN A 65 -5.90 20.70 -5.79
N PHE A 66 -4.64 20.94 -5.43
CA PHE A 66 -3.54 20.94 -6.40
C PHE A 66 -3.42 19.58 -7.10
N TRP A 67 -3.51 18.49 -6.37
CA TRP A 67 -3.50 17.12 -6.91
C TRP A 67 -4.69 16.87 -7.83
N GLN A 68 -5.86 17.44 -7.52
CA GLN A 68 -7.03 17.37 -8.38
C GLN A 68 -6.84 18.08 -9.72
N LYS A 69 -6.16 19.22 -9.74
CA LYS A 69 -5.92 19.99 -10.97
C LYS A 69 -4.80 19.40 -11.81
N THR A 70 -3.81 18.80 -11.18
CA THR A 70 -2.57 18.30 -11.79
C THR A 70 -2.50 16.77 -11.87
N TRP A 71 -3.59 16.04 -11.63
CA TRP A 71 -3.59 14.57 -11.63
C TRP A 71 -3.02 13.97 -12.92
N TRP A 72 -3.28 14.58 -14.05
CA TRP A 72 -2.80 14.15 -15.36
C TRP A 72 -1.26 14.18 -15.47
N LEU A 73 -0.63 15.20 -14.85
CA LEU A 73 0.83 15.32 -14.83
C LEU A 73 1.44 14.19 -13.98
N TRP A 74 0.89 13.94 -12.80
CA TRP A 74 1.33 12.87 -11.91
C TRP A 74 1.15 11.50 -12.54
N PHE A 75 0.04 11.31 -13.23
CA PHE A 75 -0.23 10.08 -13.97
C PHE A 75 0.72 9.90 -15.15
N ALA A 76 0.98 10.95 -15.92
CA ALA A 76 1.95 10.93 -17.02
C ALA A 76 3.37 10.65 -16.53
N VAL A 77 3.81 11.28 -15.42
CA VAL A 77 5.12 11.01 -14.78
C VAL A 77 5.20 9.56 -14.30
N ALA A 78 4.13 9.02 -13.73
CA ALA A 78 4.08 7.62 -13.31
C ALA A 78 4.24 6.66 -14.50
N LEU A 79 3.54 6.90 -15.60
CA LEU A 79 3.68 6.10 -16.82
C LEU A 79 5.08 6.22 -17.41
N ALA A 80 5.63 7.43 -17.49
CA ALA A 80 6.98 7.65 -18.00
C ALA A 80 8.03 6.91 -17.16
N THR A 81 7.95 7.01 -15.82
CA THR A 81 8.89 6.31 -14.93
C THR A 81 8.73 4.79 -14.98
N LEU A 82 7.51 4.24 -15.12
CA LEU A 82 7.30 2.82 -15.35
C LEU A 82 7.91 2.38 -16.71
N ALA A 83 7.73 3.17 -17.77
CA ALA A 83 8.32 2.88 -19.07
C ALA A 83 9.86 2.87 -19.03
N LEU A 84 10.49 3.74 -18.23
CA LEU A 84 11.94 3.77 -18.04
C LEU A 84 12.50 2.45 -17.47
N CYS A 85 11.71 1.68 -16.69
CA CYS A 85 12.15 0.37 -16.22
C CYS A 85 12.45 -0.63 -17.34
N TYR A 86 11.81 -0.46 -18.51
CA TYR A 86 12.02 -1.35 -19.64
C TYR A 86 13.26 -0.98 -20.48
N ILE A 87 13.81 0.23 -20.31
CA ILE A 87 14.99 0.67 -21.05
C ILE A 87 16.23 0.00 -20.47
N PRO A 88 17.04 -0.71 -21.29
CA PRO A 88 18.33 -1.24 -20.87
C PRO A 88 19.21 -0.12 -20.30
N HIS A 89 20.00 -0.45 -19.27
CA HIS A 89 20.89 0.46 -18.53
C HIS A 89 20.21 1.46 -17.57
N ILE A 90 18.90 1.73 -17.69
CA ILE A 90 18.14 2.55 -16.75
C ILE A 90 17.42 1.65 -15.73
N GLY A 91 16.68 0.64 -16.23
CA GLY A 91 16.02 -0.36 -15.40
C GLY A 91 17.01 -1.36 -14.81
N MET A 92 17.14 -1.39 -13.50
CA MET A 92 17.98 -2.35 -12.77
C MET A 92 17.29 -3.70 -12.68
N ARG A 93 18.03 -4.77 -13.02
CA ARG A 93 17.55 -6.14 -12.88
C ARG A 93 17.90 -6.67 -11.50
N ILE A 94 16.90 -6.82 -10.63
CA ILE A 94 17.03 -7.38 -9.28
C ILE A 94 16.10 -8.59 -9.20
N ASN A 95 16.62 -9.73 -8.77
CA ASN A 95 15.87 -10.98 -8.63
C ASN A 95 15.08 -11.37 -9.91
N GLY A 96 15.72 -11.23 -11.07
CA GLY A 96 15.13 -11.62 -12.35
C GLY A 96 14.16 -10.63 -12.99
N SER A 97 13.75 -9.57 -12.30
CA SER A 97 12.82 -8.56 -12.80
C SER A 97 13.40 -7.15 -12.85
N ARG A 98 12.91 -6.31 -13.76
CA ARG A 98 13.31 -4.91 -13.93
C ARG A 98 12.22 -4.01 -13.36
N ARG A 99 12.28 -3.73 -12.05
CA ARG A 99 11.28 -2.93 -11.31
C ARG A 99 11.85 -1.68 -10.69
N TRP A 100 13.16 -1.51 -10.75
CA TRP A 100 13.87 -0.48 -10.05
C TRP A 100 14.62 0.41 -11.01
N ILE A 101 14.57 1.70 -10.75
CA ILE A 101 15.43 2.70 -11.38
C ILE A 101 16.39 3.19 -10.31
N GLY A 102 17.66 3.29 -10.61
CA GLY A 102 18.60 3.74 -9.59
C GLY A 102 19.93 4.15 -10.13
N TYR A 103 20.60 4.98 -9.35
CA TYR A 103 21.97 5.39 -9.56
C TYR A 103 22.73 5.29 -8.24
N GLY A 104 23.72 4.42 -8.19
CA GLY A 104 24.48 4.17 -6.96
C GLY A 104 23.62 3.59 -5.83
N PRO A 105 23.69 4.16 -4.60
CA PRO A 105 22.99 3.61 -3.42
C PRO A 105 21.50 3.91 -3.36
N ILE A 106 20.97 4.78 -4.22
CA ILE A 106 19.58 5.20 -4.22
C ILE A 106 18.82 4.46 -5.31
N THR A 107 17.86 3.65 -4.91
CA THR A 107 16.98 2.91 -5.82
C THR A 107 15.53 3.36 -5.62
N PHE A 108 14.85 3.68 -6.71
CA PHE A 108 13.46 4.10 -6.73
C PHE A 108 12.62 3.06 -7.48
N GLN A 109 11.46 2.71 -6.92
CA GLN A 109 10.51 1.80 -7.54
C GLN A 109 9.32 2.60 -8.10
N PRO A 110 9.20 2.76 -9.43
CA PRO A 110 8.14 3.57 -10.05
C PRO A 110 6.73 3.10 -9.74
N SER A 111 6.53 1.80 -9.54
CA SER A 111 5.21 1.24 -9.21
C SER A 111 4.67 1.74 -7.86
N GLU A 112 5.53 2.13 -6.91
CA GLU A 112 5.12 2.76 -5.66
C GLU A 112 4.43 4.12 -5.89
N PHE A 113 5.01 4.90 -6.80
CA PHE A 113 4.43 6.17 -7.21
C PHE A 113 3.18 5.99 -8.07
N ALA A 114 3.16 5.00 -8.96
CA ALA A 114 2.02 4.70 -9.83
C ALA A 114 0.74 4.34 -9.05
N LYS A 115 0.86 3.67 -7.89
CA LYS A 115 -0.27 3.40 -6.98
C LYS A 115 -0.98 4.69 -6.57
N ILE A 116 -0.20 5.69 -6.14
CA ILE A 116 -0.73 6.99 -5.68
C ILE A 116 -1.28 7.79 -6.86
N ALA A 117 -0.58 7.82 -7.99
CA ALA A 117 -1.03 8.52 -9.19
C ALA A 117 -2.36 7.95 -9.72
N THR A 118 -2.58 6.64 -9.62
CA THR A 118 -3.85 5.98 -9.95
C THR A 118 -4.98 6.45 -9.03
N ILE A 119 -4.72 6.61 -7.74
CA ILE A 119 -5.71 7.16 -6.78
C ILE A 119 -6.02 8.62 -7.12
N PHE A 120 -5.03 9.44 -7.45
CA PHE A 120 -5.24 10.83 -7.87
C PHE A 120 -6.14 10.91 -9.10
N PHE A 121 -5.87 10.08 -10.11
CA PHE A 121 -6.69 9.99 -11.31
C PHE A 121 -8.13 9.63 -10.97
N LEU A 122 -8.34 8.52 -10.26
CA LEU A 122 -9.69 8.05 -9.94
C LEU A 122 -10.48 9.06 -9.10
N ALA A 123 -9.86 9.60 -8.05
CA ALA A 123 -10.49 10.61 -7.22
C ALA A 123 -10.87 11.86 -8.04
N ALA A 124 -9.98 12.34 -8.93
CA ALA A 124 -10.26 13.48 -9.79
C ALA A 124 -11.33 13.18 -10.84
N TRP A 125 -11.32 11.96 -11.39
CA TRP A 125 -12.31 11.53 -12.39
C TRP A 125 -13.72 11.51 -11.82
N PHE A 126 -13.91 10.84 -10.68
CA PHE A 126 -15.22 10.68 -10.06
C PHE A 126 -15.68 11.92 -9.27
N ALA A 127 -14.76 12.79 -8.84
CA ALA A 127 -15.13 14.04 -8.16
C ALA A 127 -15.78 15.06 -9.08
N ARG A 128 -15.61 14.95 -10.42
CA ARG A 128 -16.24 15.86 -11.40
C ARG A 128 -17.76 15.71 -11.46
N ARG A 129 -18.31 14.66 -10.91
CA ARG A 129 -19.74 14.32 -10.94
C ARG A 129 -20.27 14.21 -9.53
N GLU A 130 -21.39 14.86 -9.24
CA GLU A 130 -22.01 14.76 -7.91
C GLU A 130 -22.67 13.38 -7.69
N LYS A 131 -23.23 12.79 -8.75
CA LYS A 131 -23.90 11.49 -8.73
C LYS A 131 -23.48 10.63 -9.92
N PRO A 132 -23.56 9.30 -9.80
CA PRO A 132 -23.43 8.40 -10.93
C PRO A 132 -24.51 8.70 -11.99
N ASP A 133 -24.11 8.74 -13.26
CA ASP A 133 -25.02 9.01 -14.39
C ASP A 133 -25.66 7.72 -14.92
N GLY A 134 -25.22 6.55 -14.41
CA GLY A 134 -25.60 5.22 -14.92
C GLY A 134 -25.00 4.90 -16.29
N ASN A 135 -24.07 5.73 -16.78
CA ASN A 135 -23.43 5.52 -18.08
C ASN A 135 -22.21 4.59 -17.92
N VAL A 136 -22.33 3.35 -18.44
CA VAL A 136 -21.28 2.32 -18.42
C VAL A 136 -19.94 2.85 -18.92
N LEU A 137 -19.97 3.62 -20.01
CA LEU A 137 -18.74 4.10 -20.67
C LEU A 137 -17.92 5.00 -19.72
N SER A 138 -18.57 5.95 -19.09
CA SER A 138 -17.91 6.98 -18.29
C SER A 138 -17.65 6.59 -16.83
N GLU A 139 -18.44 5.66 -16.29
CA GLU A 139 -18.32 5.23 -14.89
C GLU A 139 -17.51 3.95 -14.73
N PHE A 140 -17.37 3.17 -15.80
CA PHE A 140 -16.70 1.88 -15.71
C PHE A 140 -15.61 1.71 -16.78
N ILE A 141 -15.97 1.78 -18.08
CA ILE A 141 -15.06 1.40 -19.18
C ILE A 141 -13.86 2.36 -19.26
N ILE A 142 -14.10 3.67 -19.31
CA ILE A 142 -13.00 4.64 -19.45
C ILE A 142 -12.06 4.63 -18.25
N PRO A 143 -12.51 4.71 -16.98
CA PRO A 143 -11.63 4.59 -15.83
C PRO A 143 -10.84 3.27 -15.85
N LEU A 144 -11.49 2.16 -16.16
CA LEU A 144 -10.85 0.86 -16.22
C LEU A 144 -9.78 0.80 -17.31
N ALA A 145 -10.07 1.30 -18.52
CA ALA A 145 -9.11 1.37 -19.62
C ALA A 145 -7.88 2.21 -19.27
N ILE A 146 -8.06 3.34 -18.59
CA ILE A 146 -6.93 4.20 -18.17
C ILE A 146 -6.08 3.51 -17.10
N ILE A 147 -6.72 2.86 -16.09
CA ILE A 147 -6.01 2.14 -15.02
C ILE A 147 -5.30 0.89 -15.56
N SER A 148 -5.85 0.24 -16.58
CA SER A 148 -5.23 -0.94 -17.17
C SER A 148 -3.84 -0.65 -17.75
N VAL A 149 -3.53 0.60 -18.15
CA VAL A 149 -2.22 0.97 -18.67
C VAL A 149 -1.10 0.83 -17.63
N PRO A 150 -1.12 1.53 -16.47
CA PRO A 150 -0.10 1.31 -15.45
C PRO A 150 -0.13 -0.12 -14.89
N ALA A 151 -1.31 -0.75 -14.77
CA ALA A 151 -1.42 -2.13 -14.32
C ALA A 151 -0.73 -3.10 -15.28
N ALA A 152 -0.88 -2.93 -16.60
CA ALA A 152 -0.21 -3.74 -17.62
C ALA A 152 1.31 -3.52 -17.62
N LEU A 153 1.78 -2.27 -17.46
CA LEU A 153 3.21 -1.99 -17.34
C LEU A 153 3.80 -2.70 -16.10
N VAL A 154 3.18 -2.57 -14.93
CA VAL A 154 3.64 -3.24 -13.71
C VAL A 154 3.55 -4.77 -13.84
N LEU A 155 2.53 -5.29 -14.52
CA LEU A 155 2.41 -6.72 -14.82
C LEU A 155 3.57 -7.22 -15.70
N GLY A 156 3.97 -6.43 -16.69
CA GLY A 156 5.11 -6.72 -17.56
C GLY A 156 6.46 -6.70 -16.83
N GLU A 157 6.58 -5.95 -15.74
CA GLU A 157 7.71 -6.02 -14.80
C GLU A 157 7.72 -7.30 -13.94
N VAL A 158 6.78 -8.23 -14.19
CA VAL A 158 6.59 -9.48 -13.45
C VAL A 158 6.11 -9.24 -12.00
N ASP A 159 5.51 -8.06 -11.70
CA ASP A 159 5.00 -7.71 -10.37
C ASP A 159 3.48 -7.87 -10.25
N LEU A 160 3.04 -9.13 -10.07
CA LEU A 160 1.62 -9.44 -9.84
C LEU A 160 1.07 -8.86 -8.53
N GLY A 161 1.90 -8.77 -7.50
CA GLY A 161 1.47 -8.26 -6.20
C GLY A 161 1.03 -6.81 -6.29
N THR A 162 1.89 -5.96 -6.84
CA THR A 162 1.59 -4.53 -7.03
C THR A 162 0.48 -4.31 -8.06
N THR A 163 0.43 -5.12 -9.14
CA THR A 163 -0.67 -5.08 -10.12
C THR A 163 -2.02 -5.36 -9.46
N ALA A 164 -2.11 -6.43 -8.66
CA ALA A 164 -3.32 -6.77 -7.92
C ALA A 164 -3.70 -5.69 -6.91
N LEU A 165 -2.71 -5.09 -6.24
CA LEU A 165 -2.93 -4.00 -5.29
C LEU A 165 -3.47 -2.73 -5.98
N ILE A 166 -2.94 -2.36 -7.16
CA ILE A 166 -3.47 -1.25 -7.98
C ILE A 166 -4.92 -1.56 -8.37
N GLY A 167 -5.19 -2.74 -8.91
CA GLY A 167 -6.52 -3.14 -9.34
C GLY A 167 -7.54 -3.18 -8.20
N THR A 168 -7.17 -3.76 -7.05
CA THR A 168 -8.07 -3.85 -5.88
C THR A 168 -8.31 -2.48 -5.25
N THR A 169 -7.27 -1.63 -5.17
CA THR A 169 -7.44 -0.24 -4.69
C THR A 169 -8.37 0.54 -5.63
N ALA A 170 -8.17 0.41 -6.94
CA ALA A 170 -9.04 1.03 -7.94
C ALA A 170 -10.49 0.55 -7.82
N PHE A 171 -10.69 -0.75 -7.65
CA PHE A 171 -12.01 -1.34 -7.40
C PHE A 171 -12.69 -0.72 -6.19
N VAL A 172 -11.99 -0.59 -5.06
CA VAL A 172 -12.54 0.03 -3.83
C VAL A 172 -12.89 1.49 -4.07
N VAL A 173 -12.04 2.27 -4.73
CA VAL A 173 -12.33 3.68 -5.04
C VAL A 173 -13.54 3.81 -5.97
N MET A 174 -13.66 2.98 -7.02
CA MET A 174 -14.81 2.95 -7.92
C MET A 174 -16.10 2.57 -7.19
N PHE A 175 -16.02 1.60 -6.27
CA PHE A 175 -17.16 1.19 -5.44
C PHE A 175 -17.66 2.34 -4.55
N ILE A 176 -16.73 3.03 -3.85
CA ILE A 176 -17.06 4.18 -3.00
C ILE A 176 -17.59 5.35 -3.85
N ALA A 177 -17.10 5.50 -5.08
CA ALA A 177 -17.58 6.51 -6.02
C ALA A 177 -19.01 6.26 -6.50
N GLY A 178 -19.55 5.05 -6.28
CA GLY A 178 -20.93 4.68 -6.63
C GLY A 178 -21.08 4.02 -7.99
N THR A 179 -19.99 3.47 -8.56
CA THR A 179 -20.05 2.64 -9.77
C THR A 179 -20.96 1.42 -9.54
N ASN A 180 -21.74 1.04 -10.54
CA ASN A 180 -22.73 -0.05 -10.43
C ASN A 180 -22.07 -1.36 -9.93
N PRO A 181 -22.57 -1.95 -8.82
CA PRO A 181 -22.00 -3.16 -8.23
C PRO A 181 -21.97 -4.38 -9.16
N LEU A 182 -22.89 -4.47 -10.13
CA LEU A 182 -22.92 -5.59 -11.10
C LEU A 182 -21.71 -5.54 -12.03
N TRP A 183 -21.33 -4.37 -12.51
CA TRP A 183 -20.13 -4.22 -13.35
C TRP A 183 -18.86 -4.51 -12.57
N LEU A 184 -18.80 -4.03 -11.32
CA LEU A 184 -17.69 -4.33 -10.42
C LEU A 184 -17.61 -5.82 -10.08
N GLY A 185 -18.75 -6.48 -9.87
CA GLY A 185 -18.80 -7.93 -9.66
C GLY A 185 -18.28 -8.70 -10.86
N GLY A 186 -18.68 -8.32 -12.08
CA GLY A 186 -18.11 -8.87 -13.32
C GLY A 186 -16.60 -8.67 -13.43
N LEU A 187 -16.11 -7.48 -13.08
CA LEU A 187 -14.67 -7.18 -13.05
C LEU A 187 -13.93 -8.04 -12.02
N ALA A 188 -14.51 -8.24 -10.83
CA ALA A 188 -13.91 -9.07 -9.80
C ALA A 188 -13.76 -10.53 -10.27
N VAL A 189 -14.81 -11.09 -10.88
CA VAL A 189 -14.77 -12.45 -11.44
C VAL A 189 -13.75 -12.56 -12.57
N ALA A 190 -13.74 -11.60 -13.51
CA ALA A 190 -12.79 -11.57 -14.62
C ALA A 190 -11.35 -11.38 -14.12
N GLY A 191 -11.13 -10.52 -13.12
CA GLY A 191 -9.82 -10.27 -12.51
C GLY A 191 -9.28 -11.52 -11.79
N LEU A 192 -10.10 -12.20 -11.00
CA LEU A 192 -9.72 -13.45 -10.34
C LEU A 192 -9.42 -14.55 -11.38
N GLY A 193 -10.26 -14.69 -12.40
CA GLY A 193 -10.02 -15.62 -13.50
C GLY A 193 -8.71 -15.33 -14.24
N GLY A 194 -8.46 -14.06 -14.57
CA GLY A 194 -7.21 -13.62 -15.20
C GLY A 194 -5.98 -13.88 -14.34
N LEU A 195 -6.05 -13.61 -13.02
CA LEU A 195 -4.96 -13.92 -12.10
C LEU A 195 -4.69 -15.44 -12.03
N LEU A 196 -5.73 -16.27 -12.01
CA LEU A 196 -5.59 -17.73 -12.04
C LEU A 196 -4.93 -18.21 -13.34
N VAL A 197 -5.39 -17.70 -14.51
CA VAL A 197 -4.79 -18.05 -15.81
C VAL A 197 -3.31 -17.66 -15.83
N VAL A 198 -2.96 -16.44 -15.43
CA VAL A 198 -1.56 -15.98 -15.38
C VAL A 198 -0.73 -16.78 -14.38
N ALA A 199 -1.33 -17.21 -13.26
CA ALA A 199 -0.63 -18.07 -12.28
C ALA A 199 -0.36 -19.47 -12.83
N THR A 200 -1.27 -20.02 -13.63
CA THR A 200 -1.12 -21.39 -14.21
C THR A 200 -0.18 -21.43 -15.41
N GLN A 201 -0.05 -20.36 -16.17
CA GLN A 201 0.80 -20.31 -17.37
C GLN A 201 2.31 -20.18 -17.09
N ILE A 202 2.70 -19.78 -15.89
CA ILE A 202 4.11 -19.58 -15.53
C ILE A 202 4.51 -20.57 -14.45
N SER A 203 5.45 -21.45 -14.77
CA SER A 203 5.89 -22.57 -13.90
C SER A 203 6.33 -22.13 -12.49
N GLU A 204 7.11 -21.05 -12.37
CA GLU A 204 7.50 -20.49 -11.07
C GLU A 204 6.31 -20.01 -10.21
N ARG A 205 5.26 -19.50 -10.85
CA ARG A 205 4.06 -19.05 -10.17
C ARG A 205 3.17 -20.19 -9.74
N MET A 206 3.08 -21.21 -10.61
CA MET A 206 2.41 -22.47 -10.27
C MET A 206 3.10 -23.15 -9.09
N GLY A 207 4.43 -23.15 -9.05
CA GLY A 207 5.22 -23.62 -7.90
C GLY A 207 4.83 -22.90 -6.59
N ARG A 208 4.68 -21.59 -6.61
CA ARG A 208 4.24 -20.82 -5.42
C ARG A 208 2.80 -21.13 -5.01
N LEU A 209 1.89 -21.33 -5.96
CA LEU A 209 0.51 -21.72 -5.67
C LEU A 209 0.44 -23.14 -5.13
N SER A 210 1.18 -24.07 -5.72
CA SER A 210 1.28 -25.46 -5.25
C SER A 210 1.94 -25.54 -3.87
N ALA A 211 2.96 -24.73 -3.60
CA ALA A 211 3.60 -24.61 -2.30
C ALA A 211 2.66 -24.03 -1.23
N PHE A 212 1.77 -23.13 -1.62
CA PHE A 212 0.73 -22.59 -0.71
C PHE A 212 -0.33 -23.66 -0.36
N LEU A 213 -0.75 -24.47 -1.33
CA LEU A 213 -1.75 -25.52 -1.11
C LEU A 213 -1.15 -26.75 -0.40
N HIS A 214 0.11 -27.07 -0.68
CA HIS A 214 0.82 -28.24 -0.15
C HIS A 214 2.23 -27.86 0.36
N PRO A 215 2.34 -27.03 1.42
CA PRO A 215 3.63 -26.48 1.87
C PRO A 215 4.65 -27.55 2.25
N GLN A 216 4.18 -28.74 2.67
CA GLN A 216 5.04 -29.85 3.06
C GLN A 216 5.88 -30.44 1.91
N ASN A 217 5.39 -30.33 0.66
CA ASN A 217 6.04 -30.90 -0.52
C ASN A 217 7.09 -29.97 -1.14
N TYR A 218 7.12 -28.69 -0.74
CA TYR A 218 7.95 -27.62 -1.32
C TYR A 218 8.80 -26.89 -0.27
N LYS A 219 9.24 -27.61 0.77
CA LYS A 219 9.95 -27.03 1.94
C LYS A 219 11.26 -26.34 1.58
N ASP A 220 11.96 -26.86 0.58
CA ASP A 220 13.32 -26.44 0.22
C ASP A 220 13.33 -25.47 -0.99
N ASP A 221 12.16 -25.12 -1.55
CA ASP A 221 12.03 -24.36 -2.78
C ASP A 221 10.99 -23.21 -2.64
N ALA A 222 9.95 -23.21 -3.46
CA ALA A 222 8.95 -22.14 -3.52
C ALA A 222 8.19 -21.91 -2.19
N GLY A 223 8.09 -22.91 -1.32
CA GLY A 223 7.45 -22.87 0.00
C GLY A 223 8.38 -22.49 1.16
N LEU A 224 9.71 -22.45 0.93
CA LEU A 224 10.70 -22.21 1.99
C LEU A 224 10.37 -21.00 2.85
N GLN A 225 10.09 -19.85 2.23
CA GLN A 225 9.81 -18.61 2.96
C GLN A 225 8.59 -18.71 3.87
N GLN A 226 7.48 -19.28 3.36
CA GLN A 226 6.26 -19.44 4.16
C GLN A 226 6.45 -20.47 5.27
N MET A 227 7.15 -21.56 5.00
CA MET A 227 7.45 -22.57 6.02
C MET A 227 8.32 -22.00 7.14
N GLN A 228 9.38 -21.27 6.81
CA GLN A 228 10.25 -20.63 7.80
C GLN A 228 9.51 -19.53 8.58
N ALA A 229 8.58 -18.81 7.92
CA ALA A 229 7.71 -17.86 8.60
C ALA A 229 6.79 -18.55 9.64
N LEU A 230 6.20 -19.69 9.31
CA LEU A 230 5.39 -20.48 10.24
C LEU A 230 6.23 -21.01 11.42
N ILE A 231 7.48 -21.43 11.16
CA ILE A 231 8.41 -21.84 12.24
C ILE A 231 8.73 -20.64 13.16
N ALA A 232 8.95 -19.44 12.59
CA ALA A 232 9.15 -18.21 13.34
C ALA A 232 7.97 -17.93 14.29
N TRP A 233 6.74 -18.02 13.78
CA TRP A 233 5.52 -17.88 14.60
C TRP A 233 5.41 -18.92 15.69
N GLY A 234 5.70 -20.19 15.38
CA GLY A 234 5.65 -21.31 16.34
C GLY A 234 6.69 -21.17 17.44
N SER A 235 7.91 -20.74 17.12
CA SER A 235 8.99 -20.58 18.10
C SER A 235 8.81 -19.37 19.01
N GLY A 236 8.18 -18.29 18.51
CA GLY A 236 7.96 -17.07 19.29
C GLY A 236 6.88 -17.22 20.38
N GLY A 237 5.87 -18.05 20.15
CA GLY A 237 4.78 -18.24 21.10
C GLY A 237 4.06 -16.93 21.48
N MET A 238 3.64 -16.81 22.74
CA MET A 238 2.91 -15.64 23.22
C MET A 238 3.82 -14.45 23.55
N ASP A 239 5.00 -14.68 24.11
CA ASP A 239 5.86 -13.65 24.71
C ASP A 239 7.15 -13.39 23.89
N GLY A 240 7.44 -14.23 22.88
CA GLY A 240 8.64 -14.14 22.05
C GLY A 240 9.90 -14.73 22.69
N LEU A 241 10.94 -14.87 21.88
CA LEU A 241 12.26 -15.34 22.33
C LEU A 241 13.14 -14.21 22.95
N GLY A 242 12.64 -12.97 22.92
CA GLY A 242 13.39 -11.77 23.24
C GLY A 242 14.01 -11.10 22.00
N LEU A 243 14.10 -9.76 22.04
CA LEU A 243 14.67 -8.96 20.98
C LEU A 243 16.11 -9.40 20.67
N GLY A 244 16.42 -9.63 19.41
CA GLY A 244 17.73 -10.09 18.97
C GLY A 244 17.95 -11.59 19.01
N ASN A 245 17.11 -12.36 19.69
CA ASN A 245 17.27 -13.82 19.89
C ASN A 245 16.56 -14.68 18.82
N GLY A 246 15.90 -14.07 17.84
CA GLY A 246 15.29 -14.79 16.73
C GLY A 246 16.33 -15.59 15.93
N ARG A 247 16.02 -16.83 15.60
CA ARG A 247 16.89 -17.73 14.82
C ARG A 247 16.62 -17.64 13.33
N GLN A 248 15.38 -17.36 12.94
CA GLN A 248 14.99 -17.37 11.53
C GLN A 248 15.67 -16.28 10.71
N LYS A 249 16.02 -15.14 11.31
CA LYS A 249 16.82 -14.09 10.67
C LYS A 249 18.26 -14.51 10.37
N MET A 250 18.79 -15.56 11.01
CA MET A 250 20.14 -16.08 10.79
C MET A 250 20.23 -16.91 9.50
N LEU A 251 19.81 -16.31 8.36
CA LEU A 251 19.83 -16.89 7.01
C LEU A 251 18.85 -18.04 6.73
N TYR A 252 18.03 -18.46 7.70
CA TYR A 252 16.99 -19.46 7.47
C TYR A 252 15.81 -18.88 6.69
N LEU A 253 15.38 -17.64 7.02
CA LEU A 253 14.30 -16.95 6.32
C LEU A 253 14.88 -15.92 5.35
N PRO A 254 14.81 -16.16 4.03
CA PRO A 254 15.24 -15.20 3.03
C PRO A 254 14.39 -13.90 3.09
N TYR A 255 15.03 -12.74 2.89
CA TYR A 255 14.38 -11.42 2.91
C TYR A 255 13.66 -11.09 4.22
N ALA A 256 14.18 -11.58 5.36
CA ALA A 256 13.65 -11.32 6.69
C ALA A 256 13.53 -9.81 7.04
N HIS A 257 14.37 -8.96 6.45
CA HIS A 257 14.37 -7.51 6.65
C HIS A 257 13.40 -6.74 5.73
N THR A 258 12.86 -7.38 4.69
CA THR A 258 11.93 -6.77 3.74
C THR A 258 10.49 -7.31 3.92
N ASP A 259 10.09 -8.26 3.09
CA ASP A 259 8.71 -8.72 2.99
C ASP A 259 8.29 -9.64 4.14
N PHE A 260 9.25 -10.29 4.80
CA PHE A 260 9.04 -11.24 5.89
C PHE A 260 9.49 -10.73 7.27
N ILE A 261 9.49 -9.41 7.48
CA ILE A 261 9.85 -8.84 8.79
C ILE A 261 8.79 -9.14 9.87
N PHE A 262 7.52 -9.28 9.50
CA PHE A 262 6.42 -9.53 10.45
C PHE A 262 6.53 -10.87 11.18
N PRO A 263 6.90 -12.01 10.56
CA PRO A 263 7.24 -13.24 11.29
C PRO A 263 8.40 -13.08 12.27
N ILE A 264 9.42 -12.27 11.95
CA ILE A 264 10.52 -12.01 12.89
C ILE A 264 10.04 -11.22 14.10
N ILE A 265 9.09 -10.28 13.92
CA ILE A 265 8.42 -9.62 15.04
C ILE A 265 7.73 -10.69 15.90
N GLY A 266 7.03 -11.65 15.29
CA GLY A 266 6.38 -12.75 15.99
C GLY A 266 7.35 -13.65 16.73
N GLU A 267 8.50 -13.98 16.13
CA GLU A 267 9.53 -14.79 16.76
C GLU A 267 10.18 -14.10 17.97
N GLU A 268 10.58 -12.82 17.81
CA GLU A 268 11.34 -12.11 18.84
C GLU A 268 10.45 -11.50 19.94
N LEU A 269 9.31 -10.92 19.58
CA LEU A 269 8.44 -10.17 20.48
C LEU A 269 7.11 -10.88 20.80
N GLY A 270 6.88 -12.02 20.16
CA GLY A 270 5.72 -12.87 20.41
C GLY A 270 4.41 -12.38 19.79
N LEU A 271 3.38 -13.18 19.97
CA LEU A 271 2.05 -12.94 19.41
C LEU A 271 1.42 -11.66 19.96
N ARG A 272 1.58 -11.35 21.24
CA ARG A 272 0.99 -10.15 21.87
C ARG A 272 1.46 -8.87 21.19
N PHE A 273 2.75 -8.78 20.88
CA PHE A 273 3.32 -7.62 20.22
C PHE A 273 2.93 -7.56 18.74
N SER A 274 2.83 -8.70 18.08
CA SER A 274 2.34 -8.79 16.70
C SER A 274 0.89 -8.33 16.57
N LEU A 275 0.04 -8.68 17.55
CA LEU A 275 -1.33 -8.16 17.62
C LEU A 275 -1.37 -6.64 17.88
N LEU A 276 -0.43 -6.09 18.64
CA LEU A 276 -0.29 -4.63 18.77
C LEU A 276 0.02 -3.98 17.42
N VAL A 277 0.89 -4.58 16.60
CA VAL A 277 1.17 -4.07 15.23
C VAL A 277 -0.10 -4.09 14.38
N VAL A 278 -0.86 -5.19 14.38
CA VAL A 278 -2.15 -5.27 13.68
C VAL A 278 -3.13 -4.21 14.19
N PHE A 279 -3.22 -4.03 15.50
CA PHE A 279 -4.06 -3.01 16.12
C PHE A 279 -3.68 -1.59 15.67
N LEU A 280 -2.38 -1.27 15.57
CA LEU A 280 -1.93 0.03 15.06
C LEU A 280 -2.36 0.25 13.60
N PHE A 281 -2.34 -0.76 12.75
CA PHE A 281 -2.90 -0.65 11.39
C PHE A 281 -4.41 -0.40 11.42
N VAL A 282 -5.16 -1.09 12.26
CA VAL A 282 -6.60 -0.83 12.44
C VAL A 282 -6.85 0.61 12.89
N VAL A 283 -6.05 1.13 13.81
CA VAL A 283 -6.11 2.54 14.24
C VAL A 283 -5.86 3.49 13.06
N ILE A 284 -4.85 3.23 12.23
CA ILE A 284 -4.57 4.04 11.03
C ILE A 284 -5.76 4.03 10.07
N ILE A 285 -6.36 2.86 9.83
CA ILE A 285 -7.52 2.70 8.95
C ILE A 285 -8.71 3.49 9.49
N VAL A 286 -9.06 3.31 10.75
CA VAL A 286 -10.20 3.98 11.38
C VAL A 286 -10.01 5.51 11.39
N CYS A 287 -8.85 5.99 11.80
CA CYS A 287 -8.55 7.43 11.80
C CYS A 287 -8.54 7.99 10.38
N GLY A 288 -7.97 7.27 9.42
CA GLY A 288 -7.94 7.68 8.02
C GLY A 288 -9.33 7.76 7.38
N ILE A 289 -10.20 6.77 7.63
CA ILE A 289 -11.62 6.80 7.20
C ILE A 289 -12.33 7.99 7.85
N MET A 290 -12.14 8.21 9.14
CA MET A 290 -12.74 9.37 9.83
C MET A 290 -12.29 10.69 9.21
N ILE A 291 -11.03 10.81 8.80
CA ILE A 291 -10.51 12.00 8.12
C ILE A 291 -11.16 12.13 6.73
N ALA A 292 -11.21 11.06 5.95
CA ALA A 292 -11.78 11.05 4.61
C ALA A 292 -13.27 11.41 4.60
N LEU A 293 -14.07 10.84 5.52
CA LEU A 293 -15.51 11.15 5.65
C LEU A 293 -15.80 12.60 6.04
N HIS A 294 -14.83 13.30 6.62
CA HIS A 294 -14.93 14.72 6.97
C HIS A 294 -14.19 15.63 5.99
N ALA A 295 -13.80 15.12 4.83
CA ALA A 295 -13.25 15.94 3.77
C ALA A 295 -14.24 17.04 3.32
N ARG A 296 -13.71 18.17 2.86
CA ARG A 296 -14.49 19.32 2.42
C ARG A 296 -15.33 19.01 1.18
N ASP A 297 -14.79 18.18 0.28
CA ASP A 297 -15.36 17.90 -1.03
C ASP A 297 -15.26 16.41 -1.38
N ARG A 298 -15.93 16.04 -2.48
CA ARG A 298 -15.93 14.65 -2.97
C ARG A 298 -14.56 14.17 -3.40
N PHE A 299 -13.70 15.05 -3.92
CA PHE A 299 -12.34 14.69 -4.27
C PHE A 299 -11.55 14.26 -3.02
N GLY A 300 -11.58 15.08 -1.96
CA GLY A 300 -10.91 14.75 -0.69
C GLY A 300 -11.44 13.46 -0.06
N LEU A 301 -12.74 13.19 -0.14
CA LEU A 301 -13.34 11.93 0.31
C LEU A 301 -12.76 10.74 -0.45
N LEU A 302 -12.82 10.76 -1.79
CA LEU A 302 -12.36 9.64 -2.62
C LEU A 302 -10.84 9.46 -2.53
N LEU A 303 -10.09 10.55 -2.49
CA LEU A 303 -8.64 10.53 -2.30
C LEU A 303 -8.26 9.92 -0.96
N GLY A 304 -8.89 10.38 0.13
CA GLY A 304 -8.64 9.86 1.47
C GLY A 304 -8.99 8.38 1.60
N CYS A 305 -10.17 7.97 1.11
CA CYS A 305 -10.57 6.57 1.09
C CYS A 305 -9.63 5.70 0.22
N GLY A 306 -9.19 6.21 -0.93
CA GLY A 306 -8.25 5.51 -1.79
C GLY A 306 -6.90 5.27 -1.11
N ILE A 307 -6.35 6.28 -0.45
CA ILE A 307 -5.10 6.17 0.32
C ILE A 307 -5.24 5.18 1.47
N VAL A 308 -6.31 5.28 2.26
CA VAL A 308 -6.55 4.36 3.37
C VAL A 308 -6.71 2.92 2.88
N SER A 309 -7.44 2.72 1.78
CA SER A 309 -7.60 1.40 1.16
C SER A 309 -6.27 0.83 0.67
N LEU A 310 -5.41 1.65 0.05
CA LEU A 310 -4.09 1.23 -0.39
C LEU A 310 -3.24 0.74 0.79
N LEU A 311 -3.15 1.52 1.87
CA LEU A 311 -2.37 1.16 3.05
C LEU A 311 -2.93 -0.08 3.75
N ALA A 312 -4.26 -0.17 3.88
CA ALA A 312 -4.96 -1.29 4.48
C ALA A 312 -4.74 -2.60 3.70
N LEU A 313 -4.93 -2.55 2.38
CA LEU A 313 -4.75 -3.71 1.51
C LEU A 313 -3.30 -4.18 1.48
N GLN A 314 -2.34 -3.25 1.40
CA GLN A 314 -0.92 -3.61 1.40
C GLN A 314 -0.53 -4.27 2.72
N ALA A 315 -0.96 -3.74 3.87
CA ALA A 315 -0.71 -4.36 5.17
C ALA A 315 -1.41 -5.73 5.29
N ALA A 316 -2.68 -5.82 4.90
CA ALA A 316 -3.45 -7.07 4.95
C ALA A 316 -2.83 -8.17 4.08
N VAL A 317 -2.38 -7.83 2.87
CA VAL A 317 -1.71 -8.79 1.98
C VAL A 317 -0.38 -9.26 2.57
N ASN A 318 0.46 -8.35 3.09
CA ASN A 318 1.73 -8.75 3.71
C ASN A 318 1.50 -9.65 4.93
N ILE A 319 0.60 -9.26 5.86
CA ILE A 319 0.24 -10.07 7.02
C ILE A 319 -0.33 -11.43 6.58
N GLY A 320 -1.24 -11.45 5.59
CA GLY A 320 -1.84 -12.67 5.07
C GLY A 320 -0.82 -13.62 4.42
N VAL A 321 0.16 -13.08 3.68
CA VAL A 321 1.26 -13.88 3.10
C VAL A 321 2.15 -14.47 4.19
N THR A 322 2.54 -13.65 5.15
CA THR A 322 3.49 -14.05 6.21
C THR A 322 2.88 -14.95 7.28
N THR A 323 1.55 -15.01 7.35
CA THR A 323 0.79 -15.98 8.16
C THR A 323 0.28 -17.17 7.35
N SER A 324 0.71 -17.30 6.09
CA SER A 324 0.29 -18.37 5.16
C SER A 324 -1.22 -18.44 4.91
N LEU A 325 -1.94 -17.31 5.03
CA LEU A 325 -3.34 -17.18 4.61
C LEU A 325 -3.47 -16.83 3.12
N LEU A 326 -2.39 -16.31 2.52
CA LEU A 326 -2.29 -15.95 1.11
C LEU A 326 -1.03 -16.55 0.49
N PRO A 327 -1.03 -16.83 -0.83
CA PRO A 327 0.15 -17.31 -1.52
C PRO A 327 1.27 -16.27 -1.50
N ASN A 328 2.52 -16.73 -1.49
CA ASN A 328 3.71 -15.88 -1.35
C ASN A 328 3.77 -14.78 -2.42
N LYS A 329 3.83 -13.53 -1.95
CA LYS A 329 3.98 -12.28 -2.72
C LYS A 329 4.84 -11.29 -1.95
N GLY A 330 5.85 -10.76 -2.63
CA GLY A 330 6.77 -9.78 -2.07
C GLY A 330 6.17 -8.37 -2.03
N LEU A 331 5.34 -8.09 -1.05
CA LEU A 331 4.85 -6.75 -0.77
C LEU A 331 5.35 -6.32 0.62
N PRO A 332 6.04 -5.19 0.74
CA PRO A 332 6.55 -4.74 2.04
C PRO A 332 5.41 -4.29 2.96
N LEU A 333 5.57 -4.53 4.26
CA LEU A 333 4.65 -4.05 5.29
C LEU A 333 4.84 -2.53 5.47
N PRO A 334 3.81 -1.70 5.27
CA PRO A 334 3.93 -0.25 5.37
C PRO A 334 4.58 0.21 6.67
N PHE A 335 5.49 1.18 6.61
CA PHE A 335 6.22 1.80 7.72
C PHE A 335 7.22 0.90 8.47
N ILE A 336 7.11 -0.43 8.39
CA ILE A 336 7.94 -1.38 9.14
C ILE A 336 9.03 -1.98 8.28
N SER A 337 8.67 -2.54 7.11
CA SER A 337 9.62 -3.22 6.22
C SER A 337 10.70 -2.30 5.69
N TYR A 338 11.89 -2.85 5.46
CA TYR A 338 12.89 -2.17 4.64
C TYR A 338 12.38 -2.05 3.20
N GLY A 339 12.26 -0.80 2.75
CA GLY A 339 11.79 -0.49 1.40
C GLY A 339 11.69 1.01 1.21
N GLY A 340 12.78 1.65 0.75
CA GLY A 340 12.88 3.10 0.73
C GLY A 340 11.76 3.80 -0.04
N SER A 341 11.51 3.40 -1.30
CA SER A 341 10.46 4.01 -2.13
C SER A 341 9.07 3.78 -1.56
N ASN A 342 8.81 2.59 -1.01
CA ASN A 342 7.54 2.27 -0.36
C ASN A 342 7.32 3.14 0.89
N LEU A 343 8.35 3.27 1.73
CA LEU A 343 8.28 4.11 2.92
C LEU A 343 8.00 5.57 2.57
N ALA A 344 8.71 6.12 1.59
CA ALA A 344 8.50 7.49 1.13
C ALA A 344 7.09 7.70 0.57
N ALA A 345 6.57 6.75 -0.22
CA ALA A 345 5.21 6.77 -0.75
C ALA A 345 4.15 6.68 0.35
N CYS A 346 4.34 5.81 1.35
CA CYS A 346 3.44 5.70 2.51
C CYS A 346 3.43 6.98 3.35
N MET A 347 4.61 7.57 3.61
CA MET A 347 4.71 8.83 4.35
C MET A 347 4.08 10.00 3.59
N PHE A 348 4.29 10.08 2.26
CA PHE A 348 3.60 11.05 1.41
C PHE A 348 2.08 10.88 1.51
N ALA A 349 1.57 9.66 1.43
CA ALA A 349 0.15 9.34 1.56
C ALA A 349 -0.44 9.80 2.91
N ILE A 350 0.30 9.61 4.01
CA ILE A 350 -0.09 10.16 5.33
C ILE A 350 -0.11 11.70 5.31
N GLY A 351 0.86 12.34 4.66
CA GLY A 351 0.87 13.80 4.48
C GLY A 351 -0.38 14.31 3.77
N VAL A 352 -0.84 13.62 2.72
CA VAL A 352 -2.09 13.94 2.02
C VAL A 352 -3.31 13.80 2.96
N LEU A 353 -3.39 12.74 3.78
CA LEU A 353 -4.47 12.57 4.77
C LEU A 353 -4.47 13.70 5.80
N VAL A 354 -3.30 14.09 6.29
CA VAL A 354 -3.16 15.23 7.22
C VAL A 354 -3.62 16.54 6.55
N ASN A 355 -3.34 16.72 5.25
CA ASN A 355 -3.82 17.89 4.51
C ASN A 355 -5.34 17.90 4.38
N ILE A 356 -5.96 16.78 4.01
CA ILE A 356 -7.43 16.64 3.94
C ILE A 356 -8.05 16.99 5.30
N TYR A 357 -7.49 16.47 6.40
CA TYR A 357 -7.93 16.81 7.74
C TYR A 357 -7.82 18.31 8.04
N ARG A 358 -6.67 18.94 7.74
CA ARG A 358 -6.43 20.34 7.99
C ARG A 358 -7.43 21.24 7.25
N GLN A 359 -7.67 20.97 5.97
CA GLN A 359 -8.60 21.76 5.18
C GLN A 359 -10.07 21.53 5.57
N GLY A 360 -10.44 20.31 5.95
CA GLY A 360 -11.77 20.02 6.48
C GLY A 360 -12.11 20.73 7.80
N ILE A 361 -11.08 21.15 8.55
CA ILE A 361 -11.25 21.96 9.76
C ILE A 361 -11.30 23.46 9.44
N LEU A 362 -10.38 23.94 8.60
CA LEU A 362 -10.24 25.36 8.27
C LEU A 362 -11.44 25.88 7.47
N GLU A 363 -11.97 25.04 6.59
CA GLU A 363 -13.12 25.38 5.76
C GLU A 363 -14.12 24.21 5.80
N PRO A 364 -15.01 24.18 6.80
CA PRO A 364 -16.01 23.11 6.88
C PRO A 364 -16.89 23.10 5.61
N PRO A 365 -17.40 21.92 5.22
CA PRO A 365 -18.23 21.77 4.03
C PRO A 365 -19.37 22.78 4.07
N PRO A 366 -19.74 23.38 2.93
CA PRO A 366 -20.83 24.34 2.89
C PRO A 366 -22.09 23.69 3.45
N VAL A 367 -22.65 24.26 4.49
CA VAL A 367 -23.93 23.83 5.04
C VAL A 367 -24.93 23.92 3.90
N LYS A 368 -25.44 22.77 3.39
CA LYS A 368 -26.59 22.78 2.48
C LYS A 368 -27.72 23.49 3.24
N ARG A 369 -27.93 24.77 2.95
CA ARG A 369 -29.15 25.44 3.38
C ARG A 369 -30.29 24.64 2.79
N ALA A 370 -31.01 23.93 3.65
CA ALA A 370 -32.31 23.39 3.27
C ALA A 370 -33.09 24.59 2.74
N THR A 371 -33.36 24.59 1.45
CA THR A 371 -34.27 25.55 0.85
C THR A 371 -35.63 25.32 1.48
N MET A 372 -35.90 26.01 2.58
CA MET A 372 -37.25 26.21 3.09
C MET A 372 -38.00 27.12 2.09
N ASN A 373 -38.29 26.56 0.93
CA ASN A 373 -39.37 27.04 0.08
C ASN A 373 -40.68 26.48 0.62
N ALA A 374 -41.04 26.85 1.83
CA ALA A 374 -42.41 26.88 2.22
C ALA A 374 -43.05 28.10 1.50
N LYS A 375 -43.62 27.86 0.34
CA LYS A 375 -44.65 28.73 -0.20
C LYS A 375 -45.80 28.67 0.79
N VAL A 376 -45.80 29.60 1.75
CA VAL A 376 -46.98 29.94 2.50
C VAL A 376 -47.88 30.72 1.51
N THR A 377 -48.81 30.02 0.89
CA THR A 377 -49.95 30.64 0.22
C THR A 377 -50.91 31.10 1.32
N PRO A 378 -51.19 32.42 1.45
CA PRO A 378 -52.26 32.87 2.30
C PRO A 378 -53.59 32.42 1.68
N ARG A 379 -54.33 31.61 2.41
CA ARG A 379 -55.76 31.39 2.09
C ARG A 379 -56.50 32.69 2.58
N LEU A 380 -57.07 33.43 1.62
CA LEU A 380 -58.16 34.33 1.84
C LEU A 380 -59.45 33.53 1.92
#